data_29720b4219860e9bfb7cb18729196105
#
_entry.id   29720b4219860e9bfb7cb18729196105
#
_cell.length_a   1.000
_cell.length_b   1.000
_cell.length_c   1.000
_cell.angle_alpha   90.00
_cell.angle_beta   90.00
_cell.angle_gamma   90.00
#
_symmetry.space_group_name_H-M   'P 1'
#
loop_
_entity.id
_entity.type
_entity.pdbx_description
1 polymer ?
#
loop_
_entity_poly.entity_id
_entity_poly.type
_entity_poly.pdbx_seq_one_letter_code
_entity_poly.pdbx_strand_id
1 'polypeptide(L)'
;MPTPPVEYRLTTRDAVLVRPSLALCEPLRRALQDSYVEHAPFLDWVTPQVNAEQVLRSLKGAIANYAVPLAEKRLFLLSADRAEVIGCIGLQPRGRGESYVIGYWASSRFAGQGYLSAALREVCGQLPRVRLYLTTSSANPRSQRLAEAAGFRLVRTLRGVRNDAWHGTQDTLIYRREPPA
;
A
#
# COMPACT_ATOMS: atom_id res chain seq x y z
N MET A 1 12.56 10.79 12.60
CA MET A 1 11.69 9.73 12.08
C MET A 1 12.52 8.70 11.37
N PRO A 2 12.31 7.39 11.60
CA PRO A 2 13.02 6.38 10.83
C PRO A 2 12.59 6.49 9.35
N THR A 3 13.55 6.74 8.49
CA THR A 3 13.33 6.70 7.04
C THR A 3 13.39 5.24 6.60
N PRO A 4 12.42 4.73 5.82
CA PRO A 4 12.49 3.37 5.30
C PRO A 4 13.81 3.12 4.58
N PRO A 5 14.38 1.91 4.65
CA PRO A 5 15.60 1.57 3.95
C PRO A 5 15.46 1.77 2.44
N VAL A 6 16.58 1.87 1.74
CA VAL A 6 16.57 2.03 0.27
C VAL A 6 16.01 0.78 -0.40
N GLU A 7 16.33 -0.37 0.17
CA GLU A 7 15.90 -1.69 -0.30
C GLU A 7 16.01 -2.72 0.82
N TYR A 8 15.11 -3.69 0.82
CA TYR A 8 15.26 -4.92 1.60
C TYR A 8 14.51 -6.10 0.97
N ARG A 9 15.12 -7.28 1.06
CA ARG A 9 14.50 -8.54 0.62
C ARG A 9 13.49 -9.01 1.66
N LEU A 10 12.39 -9.57 1.21
CA LEU A 10 11.46 -10.23 2.12
C LEU A 10 12.06 -11.54 2.64
N THR A 11 11.89 -11.78 3.94
CA THR A 11 12.40 -13.00 4.59
C THR A 11 11.61 -14.26 4.22
N THR A 12 10.34 -14.09 3.83
CA THR A 12 9.40 -15.21 3.63
C THR A 12 8.93 -15.38 2.19
N ARG A 13 9.38 -14.52 1.27
CA ARG A 13 9.01 -14.55 -0.15
C ARG A 13 10.17 -14.08 -1.00
N ASP A 14 10.29 -14.64 -2.20
CA ASP A 14 11.30 -14.21 -3.16
C ASP A 14 10.87 -12.90 -3.85
N ALA A 15 10.98 -11.80 -3.12
CA ALA A 15 10.61 -10.46 -3.54
C ALA A 15 11.42 -9.41 -2.79
N VAL A 16 11.46 -8.20 -3.32
CA VAL A 16 12.18 -7.07 -2.74
C VAL A 16 11.28 -5.86 -2.59
N LEU A 17 11.40 -5.12 -1.49
CA LEU A 17 10.82 -3.79 -1.32
C LEU A 17 11.88 -2.74 -1.66
N VAL A 18 11.51 -1.79 -2.51
CA VAL A 18 12.41 -0.73 -2.97
C VAL A 18 11.74 0.64 -2.86
N ARG A 19 12.56 1.69 -2.75
CA ARG A 19 12.09 3.07 -2.92
C ARG A 19 11.68 3.33 -4.36
N PRO A 20 10.85 4.36 -4.62
CA PRO A 20 10.49 4.75 -5.98
C PRO A 20 11.74 5.14 -6.79
N SER A 21 11.74 4.73 -8.05
CA SER A 21 12.70 5.15 -9.06
C SER A 21 12.00 5.29 -10.41
N LEU A 22 12.56 6.07 -11.33
CA LEU A 22 11.98 6.24 -12.66
C LEU A 22 12.05 4.96 -13.51
N ALA A 23 12.97 4.05 -13.19
CA ALA A 23 13.07 2.74 -13.83
C ALA A 23 11.81 1.88 -13.65
N LEU A 24 10.98 2.17 -12.62
CA LEU A 24 9.74 1.46 -12.37
C LEU A 24 8.58 1.90 -13.31
N CYS A 25 8.80 2.87 -14.20
CA CYS A 25 7.70 3.46 -14.97
C CYS A 25 6.92 2.41 -15.76
N GLU A 26 7.57 1.63 -16.58
CA GLU A 26 6.87 0.65 -17.45
C GLU A 26 6.36 -0.58 -16.67
N PRO A 27 7.12 -1.19 -15.75
CA PRO A 27 6.57 -2.25 -14.89
C PRO A 27 5.36 -1.80 -14.06
N LEU A 28 5.39 -0.57 -13.52
CA LEU A 28 4.27 -0.02 -12.74
C LEU A 28 3.06 0.26 -13.62
N ARG A 29 3.27 0.84 -14.81
CA ARG A 29 2.21 1.10 -15.78
C ARG A 29 1.45 -0.20 -16.13
N ARG A 30 2.19 -1.26 -16.44
CA ARG A 30 1.60 -2.59 -16.74
C ARG A 30 0.81 -3.12 -15.53
N ALA A 31 1.40 -3.13 -14.35
CA ALA A 31 0.74 -3.64 -13.15
C ALA A 31 -0.56 -2.90 -12.83
N LEU A 32 -0.61 -1.56 -12.98
CA LEU A 32 -1.81 -0.76 -12.78
C LEU A 32 -2.86 -1.00 -13.86
N GLN A 33 -2.44 -1.06 -15.14
CA GLN A 33 -3.34 -1.30 -16.27
C GLN A 33 -4.02 -2.68 -16.14
N ASP A 34 -3.24 -3.73 -15.87
CA ASP A 34 -3.72 -5.11 -15.77
C ASP A 34 -4.61 -5.34 -14.54
N SER A 35 -4.49 -4.47 -13.53
CA SER A 35 -5.24 -4.60 -12.27
C SER A 35 -6.43 -3.64 -12.17
N TYR A 36 -6.75 -2.89 -13.21
CA TYR A 36 -7.77 -1.86 -13.14
C TYR A 36 -9.12 -2.38 -12.64
N VAL A 37 -9.59 -3.51 -13.19
CA VAL A 37 -10.91 -4.07 -12.86
C VAL A 37 -11.05 -4.40 -11.37
N GLU A 38 -9.99 -4.97 -10.77
CA GLU A 38 -9.97 -5.33 -9.35
C GLU A 38 -9.76 -4.13 -8.44
N HIS A 39 -9.09 -3.10 -8.94
CA HIS A 39 -8.78 -1.90 -8.16
C HIS A 39 -9.90 -0.86 -8.18
N ALA A 40 -10.58 -0.67 -9.30
CA ALA A 40 -11.56 0.38 -9.49
C ALA A 40 -12.66 0.44 -8.40
N PRO A 41 -13.14 -0.67 -7.85
CA PRO A 41 -14.12 -0.62 -6.76
C PRO A 41 -13.59 -0.06 -5.43
N PHE A 42 -12.26 0.04 -5.25
CA PHE A 42 -11.66 0.37 -3.93
C PHE A 42 -10.66 1.52 -3.98
N LEU A 43 -10.13 1.86 -5.16
CA LEU A 43 -9.10 2.87 -5.35
C LEU A 43 -9.61 3.95 -6.33
N ASP A 44 -9.97 5.09 -5.80
CA ASP A 44 -10.57 6.21 -6.54
C ASP A 44 -9.62 6.92 -7.51
N TRP A 45 -8.31 6.66 -7.40
CA TRP A 45 -7.27 7.25 -8.24
C TRP A 45 -6.89 6.40 -9.47
N VAL A 46 -7.40 5.16 -9.59
CA VAL A 46 -7.12 4.32 -10.76
C VAL A 46 -7.96 4.74 -11.95
N THR A 47 -7.40 4.60 -13.14
CA THR A 47 -8.04 4.94 -14.41
C THR A 47 -8.04 3.75 -15.36
N PRO A 48 -9.05 3.62 -16.23
CA PRO A 48 -9.12 2.51 -17.17
C PRO A 48 -7.98 2.51 -18.21
N GLN A 49 -7.33 3.66 -18.40
CA GLN A 49 -6.17 3.79 -19.28
C GLN A 49 -5.04 4.44 -18.49
N VAL A 50 -3.95 3.71 -18.31
CA VAL A 50 -2.77 4.17 -17.60
C VAL A 50 -1.68 4.53 -18.60
N ASN A 51 -1.33 5.81 -18.71
CA ASN A 51 -0.26 6.25 -19.60
C ASN A 51 1.07 6.47 -18.84
N ALA A 52 2.17 6.40 -19.60
CA ALA A 52 3.52 6.51 -19.04
C ALA A 52 3.79 7.88 -18.38
N GLU A 53 3.23 8.96 -18.92
CA GLU A 53 3.42 10.31 -18.37
C GLU A 53 2.81 10.45 -16.96
N GLN A 54 1.60 9.91 -16.76
CA GLN A 54 0.94 9.90 -15.45
C GLN A 54 1.77 9.12 -14.43
N VAL A 55 2.28 7.94 -14.83
CA VAL A 55 3.13 7.10 -13.98
C VAL A 55 4.44 7.80 -13.64
N LEU A 56 5.12 8.41 -14.64
CA LEU A 56 6.35 9.17 -14.41
C LEU A 56 6.12 10.35 -13.46
N ARG A 57 5.01 11.07 -13.61
CA ARG A 57 4.65 12.17 -12.70
C ARG A 57 4.46 11.67 -11.27
N SER A 58 3.74 10.56 -11.11
CA SER A 58 3.52 9.92 -9.80
C SER A 58 4.85 9.45 -9.16
N LEU A 59 5.75 8.85 -9.95
CA LEU A 59 7.06 8.40 -9.47
C LEU A 59 7.96 9.58 -9.08
N LYS A 60 8.00 10.65 -9.88
CA LYS A 60 8.75 11.88 -9.55
C LYS A 60 8.27 12.48 -8.22
N GLY A 61 6.95 12.55 -8.00
CA GLY A 61 6.38 13.00 -6.74
C GLY A 61 6.77 12.09 -5.58
N ALA A 62 6.67 10.77 -5.76
CA ALA A 62 7.05 9.80 -4.74
C ALA A 62 8.54 9.87 -4.38
N ILE A 63 9.43 10.10 -5.35
CA ILE A 63 10.87 10.31 -5.13
C ILE A 63 11.09 11.60 -4.32
N ALA A 64 10.48 12.71 -4.74
CA ALA A 64 10.62 13.99 -4.06
C ALA A 64 10.13 13.94 -2.60
N ASN A 65 9.09 13.16 -2.31
CA ASN A 65 8.55 12.99 -0.97
C ASN A 65 9.56 12.40 0.03
N TYR A 66 10.61 11.70 -0.42
CA TYR A 66 11.63 11.19 0.52
C TYR A 66 12.49 12.30 1.15
N ALA A 67 12.57 13.47 0.52
CA ALA A 67 13.23 14.65 1.09
C ALA A 67 12.32 15.45 2.05
N VAL A 68 11.01 15.18 2.06
CA VAL A 68 10.02 15.92 2.86
C VAL A 68 9.61 15.10 4.08
N PRO A 69 9.92 15.48 5.32
CA PRO A 69 9.72 14.65 6.52
C PRO A 69 8.29 14.12 6.71
N LEU A 70 7.28 14.95 6.47
CA LEU A 70 5.87 14.60 6.70
C LEU A 70 5.10 14.24 5.42
N ALA A 71 5.81 14.00 4.31
CA ALA A 71 5.18 13.48 3.10
C ALA A 71 5.08 11.95 3.11
N GLU A 72 4.13 11.42 2.35
CA GLU A 72 3.96 9.98 2.15
C GLU A 72 5.25 9.33 1.65
N LYS A 73 5.63 8.19 2.22
CA LYS A 73 6.73 7.34 1.76
C LYS A 73 6.17 6.11 1.09
N ARG A 74 6.45 5.92 -0.19
CA ARG A 74 6.03 4.73 -0.95
C ARG A 74 7.16 3.74 -1.07
N LEU A 75 6.83 2.46 -0.89
CA LEU A 75 7.70 1.33 -1.14
C LEU A 75 7.04 0.43 -2.18
N PHE A 76 7.76 0.14 -3.25
CA PHE A 76 7.29 -0.77 -4.29
C PHE A 76 7.81 -2.17 -4.05
N LEU A 77 6.90 -3.14 -4.08
CA LEU A 77 7.22 -4.56 -3.99
C LEU A 77 7.45 -5.09 -5.38
N LEU A 78 8.63 -5.64 -5.63
CA LEU A 78 9.05 -6.18 -6.91
C LEU A 78 9.31 -7.68 -6.81
N SER A 79 9.19 -8.38 -7.95
CA SER A 79 9.72 -9.73 -8.12
C SER A 79 11.23 -9.76 -7.88
N ALA A 80 11.79 -10.94 -7.59
CA ALA A 80 13.22 -11.08 -7.27
C ALA A 80 14.13 -10.61 -8.41
N ASP A 81 13.72 -10.83 -9.64
CA ASP A 81 14.40 -10.35 -10.86
C ASP A 81 14.12 -8.86 -11.16
N ARG A 82 13.24 -8.22 -10.37
CA ARG A 82 12.80 -6.81 -10.49
C ARG A 82 12.08 -6.48 -11.81
N ALA A 83 11.67 -7.47 -12.55
CA ALA A 83 10.97 -7.27 -13.83
C ALA A 83 9.51 -6.84 -13.65
N GLU A 84 8.91 -7.17 -12.49
CA GLU A 84 7.49 -6.96 -12.25
C GLU A 84 7.21 -6.22 -10.93
N VAL A 85 6.23 -5.33 -10.97
CA VAL A 85 5.68 -4.69 -9.76
C VAL A 85 4.56 -5.57 -9.22
N ILE A 86 4.81 -6.17 -8.05
CA ILE A 86 3.86 -7.01 -7.32
C ILE A 86 2.86 -6.15 -6.56
N GLY A 87 3.26 -4.98 -6.09
CA GLY A 87 2.40 -4.08 -5.34
C GLY A 87 3.11 -2.85 -4.80
N CYS A 88 2.42 -2.10 -3.96
CA CYS A 88 2.95 -0.90 -3.31
C CYS A 88 2.41 -0.78 -1.89
N ILE A 89 3.23 -0.27 -0.98
CA ILE A 89 2.84 0.13 0.36
C ILE A 89 3.19 1.61 0.53
N GLY A 90 2.19 2.43 0.86
CA GLY A 90 2.32 3.84 1.18
C GLY A 90 2.24 4.06 2.69
N LEU A 91 3.12 4.88 3.22
CA LEU A 91 3.18 5.29 4.63
C LEU A 91 2.89 6.78 4.71
N GLN A 92 1.66 7.14 5.02
CA GLN A 92 1.25 8.54 5.19
C GLN A 92 1.39 8.95 6.65
N PRO A 93 2.33 9.84 7.00
CA PRO A 93 2.49 10.33 8.38
C PRO A 93 1.25 11.06 8.88
N ARG A 94 0.97 10.93 10.18
CA ARG A 94 -0.07 11.66 10.90
C ARG A 94 0.52 12.38 12.10
N GLY A 95 -0.08 13.50 12.43
CA GLY A 95 0.45 14.38 13.47
C GLY A 95 1.88 14.83 13.12
N ARG A 96 2.76 14.84 14.08
CA ARG A 96 4.20 15.12 13.88
C ARG A 96 5.00 13.87 13.52
N GLY A 97 4.36 12.83 12.96
CA GLY A 97 4.99 11.56 12.62
C GLY A 97 4.97 10.53 13.75
N GLU A 98 4.06 10.69 14.69
CA GLU A 98 3.84 9.77 15.80
C GLU A 98 3.06 8.52 15.38
N SER A 99 2.42 8.58 14.23
CA SER A 99 1.67 7.48 13.64
C SER A 99 1.64 7.56 12.12
N TYR A 100 1.30 6.45 11.47
CA TYR A 100 1.10 6.39 10.02
C TYR A 100 -0.25 5.79 9.69
N VAL A 101 -0.84 6.29 8.60
CA VAL A 101 -1.88 5.56 7.87
C VAL A 101 -1.20 4.80 6.74
N ILE A 102 -1.43 3.50 6.68
CA ILE A 102 -0.87 2.62 5.66
C ILE A 102 -1.93 2.43 4.56
N GLY A 103 -1.55 2.74 3.33
CA GLY A 103 -2.26 2.36 2.12
C GLY A 103 -1.48 1.28 1.38
N TYR A 104 -2.16 0.42 0.63
CA TYR A 104 -1.52 -0.58 -0.21
C TYR A 104 -2.41 -1.04 -1.35
N TRP A 105 -1.77 -1.59 -2.37
CA TRP A 105 -2.41 -2.36 -3.42
C TRP A 105 -1.49 -3.47 -3.91
N ALA A 106 -2.04 -4.51 -4.50
CA ALA A 106 -1.31 -5.58 -5.15
C ALA A 106 -1.75 -5.73 -6.60
N SER A 107 -0.80 -6.03 -7.48
CA SER A 107 -1.11 -6.45 -8.85
C SER A 107 -2.02 -7.68 -8.82
N SER A 108 -3.08 -7.71 -9.64
CA SER A 108 -4.03 -8.80 -9.74
C SER A 108 -3.34 -10.13 -10.04
N ARG A 109 -2.28 -10.11 -10.84
CA ARG A 109 -1.46 -11.27 -11.17
C ARG A 109 -0.82 -11.94 -9.95
N PHE A 110 -0.51 -11.20 -8.89
CA PHE A 110 0.13 -11.68 -7.67
C PHE A 110 -0.81 -11.70 -6.46
N ALA A 111 -2.09 -11.32 -6.65
CA ALA A 111 -3.06 -11.28 -5.58
C ALA A 111 -3.31 -12.68 -4.98
N GLY A 112 -3.48 -12.74 -3.66
CA GLY A 112 -3.73 -14.00 -2.95
C GLY A 112 -2.50 -14.89 -2.71
N GLN A 113 -1.34 -14.58 -3.28
CA GLN A 113 -0.11 -15.37 -3.14
C GLN A 113 0.73 -15.04 -1.90
N GLY A 114 0.27 -14.15 -1.04
CA GLY A 114 0.92 -13.83 0.24
C GLY A 114 2.07 -12.81 0.16
N TYR A 115 2.42 -12.31 -1.02
CA TYR A 115 3.50 -11.33 -1.19
C TYR A 115 3.22 -10.03 -0.42
N LEU A 116 2.04 -9.45 -0.61
CA LEU A 116 1.70 -8.19 0.06
C LEU A 116 1.58 -8.35 1.58
N SER A 117 1.09 -9.51 2.05
CA SER A 117 1.04 -9.82 3.48
C SER A 117 2.44 -9.93 4.09
N ALA A 118 3.39 -10.56 3.39
CA ALA A 118 4.78 -10.62 3.82
C ALA A 118 5.42 -9.22 3.87
N ALA A 119 5.23 -8.43 2.80
CA ALA A 119 5.72 -7.07 2.72
C ALA A 119 5.16 -6.17 3.82
N LEU A 120 3.87 -6.26 4.11
CA LEU A 120 3.23 -5.47 5.16
C LEU A 120 3.77 -5.83 6.54
N ARG A 121 3.97 -7.12 6.84
CA ARG A 121 4.60 -7.54 8.11
C ARG A 121 6.02 -7.02 8.25
N GLU A 122 6.82 -7.06 7.18
CA GLU A 122 8.18 -6.55 7.16
C GLU A 122 8.20 -5.04 7.46
N VAL A 123 7.39 -4.25 6.73
CA VAL A 123 7.27 -2.80 6.96
C VAL A 123 6.83 -2.49 8.39
N CYS A 124 5.86 -3.23 8.93
CA CYS A 124 5.42 -3.06 10.31
C CYS A 124 6.53 -3.40 11.32
N GLY A 125 7.37 -4.38 11.03
CA GLY A 125 8.54 -4.75 11.84
C GLY A 125 9.60 -3.65 11.89
N GLN A 126 9.78 -2.89 10.80
CA GLN A 126 10.70 -1.75 10.73
C GLN A 126 10.20 -0.51 11.49
N LEU A 127 8.94 -0.51 11.92
CA LEU A 127 8.29 0.61 12.63
C LEU A 127 7.78 0.18 14.02
N PRO A 128 8.62 -0.45 14.88
CA PRO A 128 8.15 -1.09 16.11
C PRO A 128 7.62 -0.10 17.17
N ARG A 129 8.03 1.16 17.12
CA ARG A 129 7.67 2.18 18.11
C ARG A 129 6.58 3.13 17.64
N VAL A 130 5.93 2.84 16.51
CA VAL A 130 4.99 3.74 15.86
C VAL A 130 3.61 3.10 15.80
N ARG A 131 2.58 3.87 16.12
CA ARG A 131 1.19 3.43 15.96
C ARG A 131 0.82 3.46 14.47
N LEU A 132 0.29 2.34 14.00
CA LEU A 132 -0.07 2.17 12.59
C LEU A 132 -1.59 2.04 12.44
N TYR A 133 -2.13 2.72 11.45
CA TYR A 133 -3.54 2.64 11.05
C TYR A 133 -3.66 2.20 9.61
N LEU A 134 -4.75 1.56 9.28
CA LEU A 134 -5.22 1.39 7.91
C LEU A 134 -6.74 1.48 7.86
N THR A 135 -7.27 1.84 6.72
CA THR A 135 -8.71 1.90 6.49
C THR A 135 -9.08 1.06 5.28
N THR A 136 -10.22 0.39 5.36
CA THR A 136 -10.76 -0.37 4.23
C THR A 136 -12.27 -0.31 4.20
N SER A 137 -12.87 -0.65 3.06
CA SER A 137 -14.31 -0.81 2.92
C SER A 137 -14.79 -2.10 3.57
N SER A 138 -16.01 -2.10 4.11
CA SER A 138 -16.74 -3.32 4.52
C SER A 138 -16.96 -4.28 3.35
N ALA A 139 -16.96 -3.80 2.10
CA ALA A 139 -17.06 -4.61 0.89
C ALA A 139 -15.71 -5.21 0.43
N ASN A 140 -14.59 -4.94 1.12
CA ASN A 140 -13.27 -5.47 0.76
C ASN A 140 -12.74 -6.51 1.75
N PRO A 141 -13.25 -7.75 1.75
CA PRO A 141 -12.84 -8.79 2.69
C PRO A 141 -11.36 -9.20 2.50
N ARG A 142 -10.79 -9.02 1.31
CA ARG A 142 -9.35 -9.30 1.07
C ARG A 142 -8.47 -8.36 1.89
N SER A 143 -8.78 -7.07 1.87
CA SER A 143 -8.04 -6.05 2.63
C SER A 143 -8.23 -6.24 4.14
N GLN A 144 -9.42 -6.63 4.60
CA GLN A 144 -9.69 -6.94 6.02
C GLN A 144 -8.81 -8.09 6.51
N ARG A 145 -8.83 -9.23 5.80
CA ARG A 145 -7.98 -10.38 6.14
C ARG A 145 -6.48 -10.07 6.12
N LEU A 146 -6.03 -9.22 5.18
CA LEU A 146 -4.64 -8.78 5.12
C LEU A 146 -4.26 -7.96 6.36
N ALA A 147 -5.13 -7.04 6.78
CA ALA A 147 -4.92 -6.24 7.99
C ALA A 147 -4.80 -7.12 9.23
N GLU A 148 -5.74 -8.02 9.43
CA GLU A 148 -5.77 -8.95 10.56
C GLU A 148 -4.54 -9.87 10.59
N ALA A 149 -4.16 -10.42 9.43
CA ALA A 149 -2.95 -11.25 9.30
C ALA A 149 -1.65 -10.49 9.57
N ALA A 150 -1.64 -9.16 9.43
CA ALA A 150 -0.51 -8.29 9.77
C ALA A 150 -0.55 -7.77 11.23
N GLY A 151 -1.49 -8.26 12.04
CA GLY A 151 -1.61 -7.92 13.46
C GLY A 151 -2.37 -6.62 13.75
N PHE A 152 -3.11 -6.12 12.78
CA PHE A 152 -4.03 -5.01 13.02
C PHE A 152 -5.35 -5.51 13.63
N ARG A 153 -5.96 -4.70 14.47
CA ARG A 153 -7.26 -4.95 15.07
C ARG A 153 -8.25 -3.87 14.67
N LEU A 154 -9.48 -4.25 14.39
CA LEU A 154 -10.57 -3.32 14.12
C LEU A 154 -10.83 -2.49 15.39
N VAL A 155 -10.75 -1.16 15.27
CA VAL A 155 -10.94 -0.23 16.40
C VAL A 155 -12.15 0.68 16.21
N ARG A 156 -12.60 0.87 14.97
CA ARG A 156 -13.76 1.72 14.68
C ARG A 156 -14.40 1.35 13.35
N THR A 157 -15.72 1.47 13.30
CA THR A 157 -16.52 1.38 12.08
C THR A 157 -17.24 2.71 11.89
N LEU A 158 -17.02 3.35 10.73
CA LEU A 158 -17.78 4.52 10.31
C LEU A 158 -18.87 4.04 9.35
N ARG A 159 -20.12 4.08 9.81
CA ARG A 159 -21.22 3.49 9.08
C ARG A 159 -21.68 4.38 7.93
N GLY A 160 -21.87 3.77 6.75
CA GLY A 160 -22.47 4.38 5.59
C GLY A 160 -21.72 5.55 5.00
N VAL A 161 -20.42 5.72 5.31
CA VAL A 161 -19.62 6.88 4.86
C VAL A 161 -18.98 6.72 3.48
N ARG A 162 -19.10 5.55 2.88
CA ARG A 162 -18.70 5.27 1.49
C ARG A 162 -19.93 4.97 0.66
N ASN A 163 -19.92 5.49 -0.56
CA ASN A 163 -20.93 5.13 -1.56
C ASN A 163 -20.28 5.12 -2.94
N ASP A 164 -20.36 3.98 -3.62
CA ASP A 164 -19.84 3.83 -4.97
C ASP A 164 -20.81 3.04 -5.87
N ALA A 165 -20.56 3.07 -7.16
CA ALA A 165 -21.39 2.38 -8.15
C ALA A 165 -21.26 0.86 -8.12
N TRP A 166 -20.24 0.31 -7.46
CA TRP A 166 -19.94 -1.12 -7.42
C TRP A 166 -20.66 -1.85 -6.28
N HIS A 167 -20.70 -1.20 -5.11
CA HIS A 167 -21.17 -1.83 -3.87
C HIS A 167 -22.26 -1.00 -3.15
N GLY A 168 -22.65 0.15 -3.70
CA GLY A 168 -23.58 1.05 -3.02
C GLY A 168 -23.01 1.62 -1.73
N THR A 169 -23.87 1.76 -0.72
CA THR A 169 -23.46 2.29 0.60
C THR A 169 -22.69 1.27 1.41
N GLN A 170 -21.53 1.66 1.91
CA GLN A 170 -20.61 0.80 2.66
C GLN A 170 -20.09 1.51 3.91
N ASP A 171 -19.63 0.72 4.86
CA ASP A 171 -18.91 1.20 6.04
C ASP A 171 -17.43 1.37 5.72
N THR A 172 -16.76 2.31 6.41
CA THR A 172 -15.30 2.36 6.50
C THR A 172 -14.85 1.71 7.80
N LEU A 173 -14.02 0.69 7.68
CA LEU A 173 -13.40 -0.03 8.78
C LEU A 173 -12.04 0.57 9.08
N ILE A 174 -11.79 0.97 10.32
CA ILE A 174 -10.52 1.52 10.79
C ILE A 174 -9.84 0.46 11.65
N TYR A 175 -8.70 0.02 11.17
CA TYR A 175 -7.84 -0.93 11.85
C TYR A 175 -6.62 -0.21 12.46
N ARG A 176 -6.13 -0.73 13.59
CA ARG A 176 -4.96 -0.20 14.30
C ARG A 176 -4.03 -1.32 14.73
N ARG A 177 -2.74 -1.08 14.62
CA ARG A 177 -1.69 -1.89 15.23
C ARG A 177 -0.91 -1.04 16.21
N GLU A 178 -0.87 -1.46 17.46
CA GLU A 178 -0.09 -0.83 18.51
C GLU A 178 1.38 -1.23 18.42
N PRO A 179 2.30 -0.37 18.89
CA PRO A 179 3.65 -0.80 19.18
C PRO A 179 3.65 -2.01 20.12
N PRO A 180 4.60 -2.94 19.98
CA PRO A 180 4.81 -3.97 21.00
C PRO A 180 5.14 -3.30 22.33
N ALA A 181 4.67 -3.93 23.41
CA ALA A 181 4.92 -3.48 24.79
C ALA A 181 6.40 -3.48 25.14
#